data_f3f760e8b45ce390962e5660f6737af1
#
_entry.id   f3f760e8b45ce390962e5660f6737af1
#
_cell.length_a   1.000
_cell.length_b   1.000
_cell.length_c   1.000
_cell.angle_alpha   90.00
_cell.angle_beta   90.00
_cell.angle_gamma   90.00
#
_symmetry.space_group_name_H-M   'P 1'
#
loop_
_entity.id
_entity.type
_entity.pdbx_description
1 polymer ?
#
loop_
_entity_poly.entity_id
_entity_poly.type
_entity_poly.pdbx_seq_one_letter_code
_entity_poly.pdbx_strand_id
1 'polypeptide(L)'
;MPLTVDRRPAPALRVVQTRVASADASIDLGDLDGLYRRYSPYVAAVATRLLGRDSEVDDLVQDVFLNALAGISRLRDPQAVKGWLAKVTVRLAVRRLRKRRLLQTFQLSSEIDYQQLAAADTSPEQKALLVKVYRALDLMPARTRVIWLLRNLLGEPLHAIVELTACSQSTVQRKLRDAEDHLTRELDHA
;
A
#
# COMPACT_ATOMS: atom_id res chain seq x y z
N MET A 1 4.47 -10.52 -38.11
CA MET A 1 5.38 -9.68 -37.34
C MET A 1 4.68 -9.24 -36.07
N PRO A 2 5.09 -9.67 -34.87
CA PRO A 2 4.46 -9.20 -33.63
C PRO A 2 5.01 -7.82 -33.28
N LEU A 3 4.12 -6.84 -33.11
CA LEU A 3 4.43 -5.51 -32.64
C LEU A 3 4.93 -5.61 -31.20
N THR A 4 6.19 -5.39 -31.00
CA THR A 4 6.83 -5.22 -29.68
C THR A 4 6.35 -3.87 -29.14
N VAL A 5 5.35 -3.89 -28.27
CA VAL A 5 4.95 -2.70 -27.51
C VAL A 5 6.11 -2.36 -26.58
N ASP A 6 6.80 -1.28 -26.90
CA ASP A 6 7.82 -0.66 -26.05
C ASP A 6 7.14 -0.21 -24.74
N ARG A 7 7.22 -1.07 -23.71
CA ARG A 7 6.71 -0.77 -22.37
C ARG A 7 7.71 0.16 -21.69
N ARG A 8 7.53 1.45 -21.89
CA ARG A 8 8.19 2.43 -21.01
C ARG A 8 7.77 2.13 -19.56
N PRO A 9 8.73 1.90 -18.64
CA PRO A 9 8.39 1.79 -17.24
C PRO A 9 7.73 3.10 -16.80
N ALA A 10 6.64 3.00 -16.05
CA ALA A 10 6.03 4.18 -15.42
C ALA A 10 7.13 5.02 -14.75
N PRO A 11 7.07 6.37 -14.83
CA PRO A 11 8.11 7.23 -14.30
C PRO A 11 8.39 6.82 -12.86
N ALA A 12 9.67 6.57 -12.56
CA ALA A 12 10.10 6.09 -11.25
C ALA A 12 9.71 7.14 -10.19
N LEU A 13 8.53 6.94 -9.61
CA LEU A 13 8.12 7.66 -8.41
C LEU A 13 9.09 7.25 -7.31
N ARG A 14 10.13 8.05 -7.08
CA ARG A 14 11.06 7.87 -5.98
C ARG A 14 10.30 8.06 -4.67
N VAL A 15 9.86 6.96 -4.12
CA VAL A 15 9.31 6.92 -2.78
C VAL A 15 10.39 6.44 -1.84
N VAL A 16 10.53 7.17 -0.73
CA VAL A 16 11.45 6.85 0.35
C VAL A 16 11.33 5.36 0.71
N GLN A 17 12.38 4.57 0.41
CA GLN A 17 12.47 3.20 0.88
C GLN A 17 12.62 3.25 2.40
N THR A 18 11.56 2.95 3.12
CA THR A 18 11.63 2.80 4.56
C THR A 18 12.36 1.50 4.87
N ARG A 19 13.70 1.58 4.99
CA ARG A 19 14.48 0.50 5.55
C ARG A 19 14.06 0.34 7.01
N VAL A 20 13.35 -0.74 7.30
CA VAL A 20 13.32 -1.21 8.69
C VAL A 20 14.75 -1.64 8.99
N ALA A 21 15.36 -1.02 9.98
CA ALA A 21 16.68 -1.41 10.45
C ALA A 21 16.66 -2.93 10.71
N SER A 22 17.48 -3.66 9.98
CA SER A 22 17.78 -5.05 10.23
C SER A 22 18.65 -5.10 11.48
N ALA A 23 18.03 -5.11 12.64
CA ALA A 23 18.73 -5.39 13.89
C ALA A 23 18.35 -6.81 14.31
N ASP A 24 19.34 -7.67 14.33
CA ASP A 24 19.34 -9.07 14.79
C ASP A 24 19.14 -9.20 16.31
N ALA A 25 18.22 -8.44 16.89
CA ALA A 25 17.80 -8.66 18.26
C ALA A 25 16.66 -9.69 18.24
N SER A 26 16.80 -10.76 18.99
CA SER A 26 15.75 -11.75 19.25
C SER A 26 14.45 -11.02 19.65
N ILE A 27 13.42 -11.17 18.83
CA ILE A 27 12.13 -10.55 19.07
C ILE A 27 11.40 -11.41 20.07
N ASP A 28 11.11 -10.88 21.26
CA ASP A 28 10.15 -11.49 22.17
C ASP A 28 8.74 -11.20 21.68
N LEU A 29 8.04 -12.26 21.25
CA LEU A 29 6.65 -12.18 20.78
C LEU A 29 5.67 -11.83 21.91
N GLY A 30 6.10 -11.90 23.18
CA GLY A 30 5.35 -11.46 24.35
C GLY A 30 5.50 -9.97 24.64
N ASP A 31 6.56 -9.31 24.15
CA ASP A 31 6.80 -7.88 24.32
C ASP A 31 6.09 -7.05 23.25
N LEU A 32 4.82 -6.76 23.51
CA LEU A 32 3.98 -5.98 22.59
C LEU A 32 4.43 -4.53 22.44
N ASP A 33 4.96 -3.94 23.49
CA ASP A 33 5.47 -2.56 23.45
C ASP A 33 6.73 -2.48 22.59
N GLY A 34 7.66 -3.42 22.75
CA GLY A 34 8.84 -3.54 21.90
C GLY A 34 8.47 -3.80 20.43
N LEU A 35 7.47 -4.64 20.17
CA LEU A 35 6.96 -4.86 18.82
C LEU A 35 6.34 -3.60 18.22
N TYR A 36 5.53 -2.88 18.99
CA TYR A 36 4.94 -1.62 18.55
C TYR A 36 6.02 -0.60 18.20
N ARG A 37 6.96 -0.33 19.11
CA ARG A 37 8.05 0.63 18.86
C ARG A 37 8.89 0.26 17.64
N ARG A 38 9.14 -1.02 17.41
CA ARG A 38 9.96 -1.50 16.30
C ARG A 38 9.25 -1.45 14.96
N TYR A 39 7.98 -1.80 14.90
CA TYR A 39 7.26 -2.00 13.64
C TYR A 39 6.23 -0.92 13.31
N SER A 40 5.81 -0.06 14.25
CA SER A 40 4.84 1.01 13.96
C SER A 40 5.31 1.96 12.84
N PRO A 41 6.60 2.37 12.74
CA PRO A 41 7.03 3.21 11.62
C PRO A 41 6.93 2.49 10.26
N TYR A 42 7.19 1.19 10.22
CA TYR A 42 7.03 0.38 9.01
C TYR A 42 5.55 0.26 8.61
N VAL A 43 4.69 -0.09 9.57
CA VAL A 43 3.24 -0.21 9.35
C VAL A 43 2.67 1.13 8.88
N ALA A 44 3.04 2.24 9.53
CA ALA A 44 2.62 3.58 9.14
C ALA A 44 3.05 3.92 7.71
N ALA A 45 4.31 3.66 7.35
CA ALA A 45 4.82 3.92 6.01
C ALA A 45 4.08 3.11 4.92
N VAL A 46 3.73 1.84 5.19
CA VAL A 46 2.91 1.02 4.29
C VAL A 46 1.48 1.56 4.22
N ALA A 47 0.89 1.89 5.38
CA ALA A 47 -0.47 2.42 5.49
C ALA A 47 -0.63 3.73 4.71
N THR A 48 0.28 4.69 4.88
CA THR A 48 0.27 5.98 4.16
C THR A 48 0.26 5.76 2.65
N ARG A 49 1.13 4.88 2.14
CA ARG A 49 1.20 4.58 0.70
C ARG A 49 -0.08 3.93 0.17
N LEU A 50 -0.68 3.02 0.93
CA LEU A 50 -1.89 2.32 0.50
C LEU A 50 -3.14 3.21 0.57
N LEU A 51 -3.28 4.00 1.64
CA LEU A 51 -4.45 4.86 1.86
C LEU A 51 -4.36 6.18 1.09
N GLY A 52 -3.14 6.70 0.91
CA GLY A 52 -2.90 7.98 0.24
C GLY A 52 -3.27 9.20 1.09
N ARG A 53 -3.41 9.06 2.42
CA ARG A 53 -3.73 10.17 3.34
C ARG A 53 -3.32 9.85 4.76
N ASP A 54 -2.87 10.85 5.49
CA ASP A 54 -2.36 10.69 6.86
C ASP A 54 -3.48 10.53 7.91
N SER A 55 -4.62 11.19 7.72
CA SER A 55 -5.71 11.21 8.71
C SER A 55 -6.30 9.85 9.10
N GLU A 56 -6.06 8.80 8.30
CA GLU A 56 -6.51 7.43 8.61
C GLU A 56 -5.36 6.49 8.98
N VAL A 57 -4.10 6.97 8.91
CA VAL A 57 -2.93 6.12 9.11
C VAL A 57 -2.80 5.70 10.56
N ASP A 58 -2.91 6.63 11.49
CA ASP A 58 -2.76 6.35 12.92
C ASP A 58 -3.82 5.34 13.39
N ASP A 59 -5.06 5.53 12.96
CA ASP A 59 -6.14 4.57 13.23
C ASP A 59 -5.87 3.20 12.60
N LEU A 60 -5.28 3.17 11.39
CA LEU A 60 -4.93 1.90 10.76
C LEU A 60 -3.79 1.22 11.51
N VAL A 61 -2.76 1.95 11.92
CA VAL A 61 -1.65 1.42 12.74
C VAL A 61 -2.19 0.82 14.03
N GLN A 62 -3.06 1.55 14.74
CA GLN A 62 -3.68 1.07 15.97
C GLN A 62 -4.47 -0.22 15.72
N ASP A 63 -5.31 -0.27 14.68
CA ASP A 63 -6.07 -1.47 14.31
C ASP A 63 -5.16 -2.65 13.96
N VAL A 64 -4.02 -2.40 13.29
CA VAL A 64 -3.04 -3.45 12.97
C VAL A 64 -2.49 -4.08 14.25
N PHE A 65 -2.09 -3.27 15.23
CA PHE A 65 -1.52 -3.78 16.47
C PHE A 65 -2.57 -4.39 17.39
N LEU A 66 -3.82 -3.91 17.41
CA LEU A 66 -4.92 -4.59 18.09
C LEU A 66 -5.19 -5.98 17.49
N ASN A 67 -5.15 -6.12 16.16
CA ASN A 67 -5.23 -7.43 15.51
C ASN A 67 -3.99 -8.29 15.80
N ALA A 68 -2.82 -7.64 15.96
CA ALA A 68 -1.58 -8.32 16.32
C ALA A 68 -1.69 -8.96 17.71
N LEU A 69 -2.21 -8.25 18.69
CA LEU A 69 -2.48 -8.76 20.04
C LEU A 69 -3.25 -10.09 20.01
N ALA A 70 -4.30 -10.15 19.19
CA ALA A 70 -5.17 -11.33 19.11
C ALA A 70 -4.55 -12.52 18.35
N GLY A 71 -3.48 -12.30 17.57
CA GLY A 71 -2.95 -13.30 16.64
C GLY A 71 -1.48 -13.67 16.82
N ILE A 72 -0.69 -12.86 17.53
CA ILE A 72 0.76 -13.01 17.60
C ILE A 72 1.19 -14.30 18.31
N SER A 73 0.40 -14.76 19.27
CA SER A 73 0.64 -16.03 19.99
C SER A 73 0.61 -17.26 19.08
N ARG A 74 0.03 -17.15 17.89
CA ARG A 74 -0.01 -18.21 16.87
C ARG A 74 1.21 -18.20 15.96
N LEU A 75 2.01 -17.14 16.02
CA LEU A 75 3.21 -17.00 15.21
C LEU A 75 4.34 -17.78 15.88
N ARG A 76 4.86 -18.79 15.17
CA ARG A 76 5.95 -19.65 15.70
C ARG A 76 7.33 -19.11 15.39
N ASP A 77 7.44 -18.29 14.33
CA ASP A 77 8.70 -17.74 13.85
C ASP A 77 8.75 -16.23 14.06
N PRO A 78 9.61 -15.73 14.95
CA PRO A 78 9.79 -14.28 15.17
C PRO A 78 10.19 -13.52 13.90
N GLN A 79 10.89 -14.15 12.94
CA GLN A 79 11.27 -13.50 11.69
C GLN A 79 10.09 -13.27 10.75
N ALA A 80 9.01 -14.02 10.92
CA ALA A 80 7.78 -13.86 10.14
C ALA A 80 6.92 -12.66 10.59
N VAL A 81 7.22 -12.00 11.72
CA VAL A 81 6.43 -10.89 12.29
C VAL A 81 6.22 -9.77 11.27
N LYS A 82 7.28 -9.32 10.61
CA LYS A 82 7.21 -8.22 9.63
C LYS A 82 6.25 -8.55 8.48
N GLY A 83 6.40 -9.73 7.88
CA GLY A 83 5.53 -10.19 6.78
C GLY A 83 4.08 -10.39 7.24
N TRP A 84 3.89 -10.87 8.45
CA TRP A 84 2.58 -11.04 9.03
C TRP A 84 1.88 -9.69 9.31
N LEU A 85 2.58 -8.71 9.90
CA LEU A 85 2.07 -7.34 10.07
C LEU A 85 1.74 -6.70 8.71
N ALA A 86 2.57 -6.90 7.68
CA ALA A 86 2.26 -6.44 6.34
C ALA A 86 0.95 -7.04 5.80
N LYS A 87 0.72 -8.34 5.98
CA LYS A 87 -0.55 -9.00 5.60
C LYS A 87 -1.76 -8.40 6.32
N VAL A 88 -1.62 -8.13 7.62
CA VAL A 88 -2.69 -7.48 8.41
C VAL A 88 -2.94 -6.06 7.89
N THR A 89 -1.89 -5.29 7.67
CA THR A 89 -1.97 -3.91 7.15
C THR A 89 -2.68 -3.86 5.79
N VAL A 90 -2.26 -4.70 4.84
CA VAL A 90 -2.88 -4.79 3.50
C VAL A 90 -4.36 -5.15 3.59
N ARG A 91 -4.72 -6.13 4.43
CA ARG A 91 -6.12 -6.55 4.62
C ARG A 91 -6.99 -5.42 5.16
N LEU A 92 -6.50 -4.70 6.17
CA LEU A 92 -7.22 -3.57 6.79
C LEU A 92 -7.30 -2.37 5.84
N ALA A 93 -6.23 -2.06 5.11
CA ALA A 93 -6.23 -1.01 4.09
C ALA A 93 -7.27 -1.28 2.98
N VAL A 94 -7.34 -2.51 2.45
CA VAL A 94 -8.37 -2.89 1.46
C VAL A 94 -9.78 -2.69 2.04
N ARG A 95 -10.00 -3.05 3.32
CA ARG A 95 -11.30 -2.89 3.98
C ARG A 95 -11.67 -1.40 4.10
N ARG A 96 -10.73 -0.54 4.52
CA ARG A 96 -10.94 0.92 4.64
C ARG A 96 -11.20 1.55 3.27
N LEU A 97 -10.42 1.22 2.25
CA LEU A 97 -10.62 1.73 0.89
C LEU A 97 -12.00 1.32 0.31
N ARG A 98 -12.48 0.11 0.61
CA ARG A 98 -13.83 -0.31 0.21
C ARG A 98 -14.90 0.53 0.91
N LYS A 99 -14.77 0.74 2.22
CA LYS A 99 -15.69 1.59 2.99
C LYS A 99 -15.70 3.02 2.44
N ARG A 100 -14.51 3.59 2.18
CA ARG A 100 -14.36 4.93 1.61
C ARG A 100 -15.09 5.05 0.28
N ARG A 101 -14.89 4.08 -0.63
CA ARG A 101 -15.57 4.09 -1.94
C ARG A 101 -17.09 4.06 -1.80
N LEU A 102 -17.63 3.29 -0.87
CA LEU A 102 -19.07 3.30 -0.59
C LEU A 102 -19.54 4.68 -0.11
N LEU A 103 -18.82 5.31 0.82
CA LEU A 103 -19.15 6.66 1.31
C LEU A 103 -19.05 7.71 0.20
N GLN A 104 -18.08 7.61 -0.70
CA GLN A 104 -17.96 8.49 -1.88
C GLN A 104 -19.18 8.37 -2.80
N THR A 105 -19.68 7.16 -3.04
CA THR A 105 -20.89 6.94 -3.84
C THR A 105 -22.11 7.67 -3.28
N PHE A 106 -22.15 7.87 -1.96
CA PHE A 106 -23.21 8.61 -1.28
C PHE A 106 -22.87 10.09 -1.01
N GLN A 107 -21.79 10.63 -1.62
CA GLN A 107 -21.29 12.01 -1.41
C GLN A 107 -21.00 12.37 0.06
N LEU A 108 -20.70 11.38 0.89
CA LEU A 108 -20.42 11.53 2.32
C LEU A 108 -18.92 11.60 2.66
N SER A 109 -18.05 11.78 1.67
CA SER A 109 -16.60 11.84 1.91
C SER A 109 -16.01 13.16 1.45
N SER A 110 -15.09 13.71 2.25
CA SER A 110 -14.29 14.89 1.91
C SER A 110 -13.25 14.58 0.83
N GLU A 111 -12.88 15.57 0.04
CA GLU A 111 -11.79 15.49 -0.93
C GLU A 111 -10.47 15.19 -0.23
N ILE A 112 -9.64 14.35 -0.87
CA ILE A 112 -8.37 13.90 -0.31
C ILE A 112 -7.25 14.77 -0.85
N ASP A 113 -6.47 15.38 0.04
CA ASP A 113 -5.24 16.09 -0.32
C ASP A 113 -4.07 15.10 -0.42
N TYR A 114 -3.67 14.76 -1.65
CA TYR A 114 -2.54 13.88 -1.94
C TYR A 114 -1.19 14.60 -1.98
N GLN A 115 -1.14 15.93 -1.84
CA GLN A 115 0.12 16.69 -1.90
C GLN A 115 1.05 16.32 -0.74
N GLN A 116 0.48 15.93 0.40
CA GLN A 116 1.22 15.54 1.60
C GLN A 116 1.98 14.22 1.46
N LEU A 117 1.69 13.42 0.42
CA LEU A 117 2.40 12.16 0.15
C LEU A 117 3.78 12.35 -0.46
N ALA A 118 4.05 13.51 -1.00
CA ALA A 118 5.31 13.81 -1.63
C ALA A 118 6.40 14.09 -0.57
N ALA A 119 7.60 13.53 -0.78
CA ALA A 119 8.75 13.88 0.04
C ALA A 119 9.06 15.38 -0.08
N ALA A 120 9.71 15.95 0.94
CA ALA A 120 10.00 17.39 0.99
C ALA A 120 10.85 17.89 -0.20
N ASP A 121 11.67 17.01 -0.75
CA ASP A 121 12.57 17.26 -1.89
C ASP A 121 11.97 16.93 -3.26
N THR A 122 10.67 16.59 -3.31
CA THR A 122 9.98 16.25 -4.55
C THR A 122 9.69 17.51 -5.38
N SER A 123 10.01 17.51 -6.69
CA SER A 123 9.73 18.65 -7.55
C SER A 123 8.22 18.91 -7.70
N PRO A 124 7.81 20.17 -8.02
CA PRO A 124 6.40 20.50 -8.23
C PRO A 124 5.72 19.63 -9.29
N GLU A 125 6.42 19.31 -10.38
CA GLU A 125 5.91 18.45 -11.46
C GLU A 125 5.69 17.01 -10.98
N GLN A 126 6.61 16.48 -10.18
CA GLN A 126 6.50 15.16 -9.58
C GLN A 126 5.35 15.10 -8.56
N LYS A 127 5.15 16.18 -7.77
CA LYS A 127 4.00 16.30 -6.86
C LYS A 127 2.69 16.30 -7.63
N ALA A 128 2.60 17.07 -8.69
CA ALA A 128 1.41 17.13 -9.54
C ALA A 128 1.11 15.75 -10.17
N LEU A 129 2.13 15.05 -10.66
CA LEU A 129 1.98 13.70 -11.20
C LEU A 129 1.52 12.70 -10.12
N LEU A 130 2.09 12.77 -8.91
CA LEU A 130 1.68 11.93 -7.80
C LEU A 130 0.19 12.12 -7.47
N VAL A 131 -0.26 13.37 -7.38
CA VAL A 131 -1.67 13.69 -7.14
C VAL A 131 -2.57 13.12 -8.24
N LYS A 132 -2.21 13.29 -9.52
CA LYS A 132 -2.95 12.72 -10.65
C LYS A 132 -3.05 11.19 -10.56
N VAL A 133 -1.94 10.52 -10.28
CA VAL A 133 -1.90 9.06 -10.13
C VAL A 133 -2.82 8.60 -8.99
N TYR A 134 -2.76 9.23 -7.81
CA TYR A 134 -3.61 8.83 -6.69
C TYR A 134 -5.10 9.10 -6.94
N ARG A 135 -5.45 10.20 -7.62
CA ARG A 135 -6.83 10.46 -8.06
C ARG A 135 -7.35 9.37 -9.00
N ALA A 136 -6.54 8.98 -10.00
CA ALA A 136 -6.88 7.89 -10.89
C ALA A 136 -7.02 6.55 -10.14
N LEU A 137 -6.15 6.29 -9.14
CA LEU A 137 -6.24 5.11 -8.29
C LEU A 137 -7.51 5.07 -7.43
N ASP A 138 -8.07 6.22 -7.05
CA ASP A 138 -9.33 6.27 -6.28
C ASP A 138 -10.54 5.76 -7.08
N LEU A 139 -10.48 5.88 -8.40
CA LEU A 139 -11.53 5.37 -9.28
C LEU A 139 -11.48 3.85 -9.45
N MET A 140 -10.39 3.20 -9.05
CA MET A 140 -10.23 1.75 -9.15
C MET A 140 -10.91 0.98 -8.00
N PRO A 141 -11.26 -0.31 -8.22
CA PRO A 141 -11.60 -1.21 -7.12
C PRO A 141 -10.46 -1.29 -6.10
N ALA A 142 -10.77 -1.19 -4.81
CA ALA A 142 -9.79 -1.11 -3.72
C ALA A 142 -8.68 -2.18 -3.79
N ARG A 143 -9.02 -3.43 -4.16
CA ARG A 143 -8.04 -4.51 -4.28
C ARG A 143 -7.12 -4.32 -5.49
N THR A 144 -7.62 -3.80 -6.61
CA THR A 144 -6.83 -3.48 -7.81
C THR A 144 -5.82 -2.37 -7.50
N ARG A 145 -6.28 -1.28 -6.89
CA ARG A 145 -5.45 -0.19 -6.37
C ARG A 145 -4.32 -0.70 -5.47
N VAL A 146 -4.65 -1.49 -4.45
CA VAL A 146 -3.65 -2.01 -3.50
C VAL A 146 -2.61 -2.90 -4.18
N ILE A 147 -3.02 -3.78 -5.10
CA ILE A 147 -2.11 -4.64 -5.86
C ILE A 147 -1.14 -3.79 -6.69
N TRP A 148 -1.64 -2.75 -7.36
CA TRP A 148 -0.80 -1.86 -8.14
C TRP A 148 0.20 -1.07 -7.26
N LEU A 149 -0.25 -0.54 -6.13
CA LEU A 149 0.61 0.18 -5.18
C LEU A 149 1.70 -0.73 -4.58
N LEU A 150 1.36 -1.97 -4.22
CA LEU A 150 2.34 -2.96 -3.76
C LEU A 150 3.42 -3.20 -4.82
N ARG A 151 3.03 -3.33 -6.09
CA ARG A 151 3.99 -3.60 -7.18
C ARG A 151 4.85 -2.39 -7.52
N ASN A 152 4.22 -1.24 -7.74
CA ASN A 152 4.88 -0.09 -8.38
C ASN A 152 5.45 0.91 -7.36
N LEU A 153 4.84 1.02 -6.18
CA LEU A 153 5.26 1.97 -5.15
C LEU A 153 6.07 1.31 -4.02
N LEU A 154 5.70 0.11 -3.62
CA LEU A 154 6.40 -0.64 -2.57
C LEU A 154 7.43 -1.62 -3.13
N GLY A 155 7.44 -1.85 -4.45
CA GLY A 155 8.42 -2.70 -5.12
C GLY A 155 8.27 -4.20 -4.81
N GLU A 156 7.12 -4.63 -4.32
CA GLU A 156 6.91 -6.01 -3.92
C GLU A 156 6.95 -6.97 -5.11
N PRO A 157 7.65 -8.10 -5.01
CA PRO A 157 7.66 -9.11 -6.04
C PRO A 157 6.30 -9.82 -6.13
N LEU A 158 6.00 -10.40 -7.29
CA LEU A 158 4.69 -10.98 -7.58
C LEU A 158 4.24 -12.02 -6.54
N HIS A 159 5.15 -12.90 -6.11
CA HIS A 159 4.85 -13.92 -5.09
C HIS A 159 4.45 -13.29 -3.73
N ALA A 160 5.14 -12.21 -3.32
CA ALA A 160 4.79 -11.50 -2.08
C ALA A 160 3.41 -10.84 -2.19
N ILE A 161 3.06 -10.26 -3.35
CA ILE A 161 1.73 -9.68 -3.58
C ILE A 161 0.64 -10.75 -3.50
N VAL A 162 0.88 -11.94 -4.07
CA VAL A 162 -0.03 -13.10 -3.97
C VAL A 162 -0.30 -13.43 -2.49
N GLU A 163 0.75 -13.52 -1.69
CA GLU A 163 0.62 -13.80 -0.25
C GLU A 163 -0.06 -12.66 0.53
N LEU A 164 0.35 -11.40 0.30
CA LEU A 164 -0.18 -10.24 1.00
C LEU A 164 -1.67 -10.02 0.73
N THR A 165 -2.13 -10.31 -0.48
CA THR A 165 -3.50 -10.05 -0.91
C THR A 165 -4.42 -11.26 -0.85
N ALA A 166 -3.86 -12.45 -0.60
CA ALA A 166 -4.55 -13.74 -0.66
C ALA A 166 -5.29 -13.94 -2.01
N CYS A 167 -4.65 -13.52 -3.11
CA CYS A 167 -5.15 -13.70 -4.47
C CYS A 167 -4.31 -14.75 -5.19
N SER A 168 -4.88 -15.45 -6.19
CA SER A 168 -4.08 -16.27 -7.10
C SER A 168 -3.15 -15.41 -7.96
N GLN A 169 -2.05 -15.98 -8.42
CA GLN A 169 -1.09 -15.29 -9.29
C GLN A 169 -1.76 -14.73 -10.56
N SER A 170 -2.63 -15.51 -11.20
CA SER A 170 -3.38 -15.07 -12.39
C SER A 170 -4.29 -13.89 -12.09
N THR A 171 -4.94 -13.88 -10.90
CA THR A 171 -5.75 -12.75 -10.46
C THR A 171 -4.91 -11.50 -10.23
N VAL A 172 -3.73 -11.62 -9.61
CA VAL A 172 -2.81 -10.49 -9.41
C VAL A 172 -2.35 -9.93 -10.74
N GLN A 173 -1.91 -10.77 -11.69
CA GLN A 173 -1.47 -10.35 -13.01
C GLN A 173 -2.58 -9.65 -13.80
N ARG A 174 -3.82 -10.18 -13.77
CA ARG A 174 -4.96 -9.54 -14.41
C ARG A 174 -5.23 -8.16 -13.81
N LYS A 175 -5.24 -8.05 -12.46
CA LYS A 175 -5.48 -6.77 -11.79
C LYS A 175 -4.39 -5.73 -12.03
N LEU A 176 -3.14 -6.17 -12.23
CA LEU A 176 -2.06 -5.26 -12.63
C LEU A 176 -2.32 -4.70 -14.03
N ARG A 177 -2.70 -5.55 -15.00
CA ARG A 177 -3.07 -5.08 -16.34
C ARG A 177 -4.28 -4.15 -16.31
N ASP A 178 -5.35 -4.54 -15.61
CA ASP A 178 -6.55 -3.70 -15.45
C ASP A 178 -6.20 -2.31 -14.88
N ALA A 179 -5.25 -2.25 -13.94
CA ALA A 179 -4.79 -1.00 -13.35
C ALA A 179 -3.95 -0.16 -14.32
N GLU A 180 -3.03 -0.79 -15.05
CA GLU A 180 -2.18 -0.12 -16.06
C GLU A 180 -3.05 0.49 -17.18
N ASP A 181 -4.01 -0.27 -17.70
CA ASP A 181 -4.92 0.19 -18.73
C ASP A 181 -5.81 1.37 -18.25
N HIS A 182 -6.21 1.32 -16.98
CA HIS A 182 -7.00 2.41 -16.38
C HIS A 182 -6.14 3.67 -16.20
N LEU A 183 -4.94 3.55 -15.64
CA LEU A 183 -4.04 4.68 -15.42
C LEU A 183 -3.63 5.34 -16.74
N THR A 184 -3.33 4.56 -17.77
CA THR A 184 -3.01 5.11 -19.10
C THR A 184 -4.15 5.97 -19.61
N ARG A 185 -5.38 5.50 -19.55
CA ARG A 185 -6.54 6.28 -20.00
C ARG A 185 -6.75 7.57 -19.20
N GLU A 186 -6.68 7.48 -17.86
CA GLU A 186 -6.91 8.65 -17.00
C GLU A 186 -5.79 9.70 -17.10
N LEU A 187 -4.54 9.27 -17.32
CA LEU A 187 -3.40 10.19 -17.43
C LEU A 187 -3.25 10.81 -18.83
N ASP A 188 -3.70 10.10 -19.88
CA ASP A 188 -3.69 10.62 -21.26
C ASP A 188 -4.81 11.66 -21.51
N HIS A 189 -5.88 11.61 -20.72
CA HIS A 189 -7.03 12.54 -20.83
C HIS A 189 -6.97 13.73 -19.85
N ALA A 190 -5.94 13.85 -19.01
CA ALA A 190 -5.76 14.88 -17.98
C ALA A 190 -4.65 15.88 -18.36
#